data_a98274cf791213605c318b6338d8bdfa
#
_entry.id   a98274cf791213605c318b6338d8bdfa
#
_cell.length_a   1.000
_cell.length_b   1.000
_cell.length_c   1.000
_cell.angle_alpha   90.00
_cell.angle_beta   90.00
_cell.angle_gamma   90.00
#
_symmetry.space_group_name_H-M   'P 1'
#
loop_
_entity.id
_entity.type
_entity.pdbx_description
1 polymer ?
#
loop_
_entity_poly.entity_id
_entity_poly.type
_entity_poly.pdbx_seq_one_letter_code
_entity_poly.pdbx_strand_id
1 'polypeptide(L)'
;MRATASRIPSQAMKIAKIKEHIGAIVTGIDLAQPIDGATRKQLYDAVVENVVLVVRGQEHLTPAQLQAAGEIFGELMEDQNRRYLVDGFPLISVLDNRHKDSKGQPAKIGTNATWHTDHTNQELPPKFTILYAVAAPDKGGATSVCNARAAYEALPDDVKRKIVDAKTENTLISSARMKTGNPDIVRAQLETTKPPTVHPLVRTHPETGTKAAWFHKGKTETVTGMSPEETQDFLQDLTDKLTQPQFCYAHEYQKGDLLIIDDRASLHKAEFDYDHDQHRRLYRMLVRGDRPY
;
A
#
# COMPACT_ATOMS: atom_id res chain seq x y z
N MET A 1 31.99 35.34 -14.90
CA MET A 1 30.96 35.55 -13.88
C MET A 1 30.38 34.17 -13.49
N ARG A 2 30.70 33.69 -12.29
CA ARG A 2 30.13 32.43 -11.76
C ARG A 2 28.78 32.77 -11.13
N ALA A 3 27.71 32.23 -11.66
CA ALA A 3 26.37 32.32 -11.06
C ALA A 3 26.40 31.60 -9.70
N THR A 4 26.28 32.36 -8.61
CA THR A 4 26.02 31.82 -7.27
C THR A 4 24.59 31.34 -7.23
N ALA A 5 24.40 29.99 -7.26
CA ALA A 5 23.13 29.38 -6.94
C ALA A 5 22.74 29.85 -5.52
N SER A 6 21.65 30.57 -5.40
CA SER A 6 21.06 30.93 -4.11
C SER A 6 20.62 29.66 -3.40
N ARG A 7 21.32 29.25 -2.35
CA ARG A 7 20.86 28.25 -1.41
C ARG A 7 19.57 28.78 -0.77
N ILE A 8 18.43 28.19 -1.13
CA ILE A 8 17.20 28.33 -0.33
C ILE A 8 17.56 27.84 1.08
N PRO A 9 17.32 28.60 2.15
CA PRO A 9 17.59 28.11 3.50
C PRO A 9 16.79 26.82 3.73
N SER A 10 17.45 25.73 4.13
CA SER A 10 16.81 24.47 4.47
C SER A 10 15.84 24.74 5.62
N GLN A 11 14.56 24.75 5.34
CA GLN A 11 13.57 24.71 6.40
C GLN A 11 13.81 23.42 7.19
N ALA A 12 13.85 23.50 8.53
CA ALA A 12 14.00 22.32 9.36
C ALA A 12 12.85 21.34 9.05
N MET A 13 13.17 20.05 8.92
CA MET A 13 12.18 18.99 8.75
C MET A 13 11.09 19.09 9.83
N LYS A 14 9.84 19.04 9.40
CA LYS A 14 8.68 19.03 10.29
C LYS A 14 7.80 17.82 9.97
N ILE A 15 7.33 17.14 11.01
CA ILE A 15 6.35 16.05 10.92
C ILE A 15 5.10 16.52 11.66
N ALA A 16 3.95 16.51 10.98
CA ALA A 16 2.68 16.93 11.55
C ALA A 16 1.60 15.87 11.27
N LYS A 17 0.75 15.58 12.26
CA LYS A 17 -0.40 14.68 12.08
C LYS A 17 -1.38 15.25 11.06
N ILE A 18 -1.97 14.37 10.24
CA ILE A 18 -3.03 14.71 9.28
C ILE A 18 -4.39 14.58 9.96
N LYS A 19 -4.62 13.45 10.65
CA LYS A 19 -5.83 13.16 11.44
C LYS A 19 -5.44 12.55 12.79
N GLU A 20 -6.37 12.46 13.70
CA GLU A 20 -6.16 11.90 15.04
C GLU A 20 -5.63 10.45 14.99
N HIS A 21 -6.27 9.61 14.19
CA HIS A 21 -5.97 8.17 14.16
C HIS A 21 -5.09 7.75 12.99
N ILE A 22 -4.84 8.58 11.99
CA ILE A 22 -4.11 8.16 10.78
C ILE A 22 -3.42 9.33 10.08
N GLY A 23 -2.19 9.06 9.68
CA GLY A 23 -1.41 9.87 8.76
C GLY A 23 -0.61 10.98 9.40
N ALA A 24 0.60 11.13 8.89
CA ALA A 24 1.46 12.29 9.13
C ALA A 24 2.02 12.81 7.81
N ILE A 25 2.31 14.10 7.77
CA ILE A 25 2.94 14.78 6.63
C ILE A 25 4.30 15.32 7.04
N VAL A 26 5.29 15.11 6.16
CA VAL A 26 6.65 15.62 6.32
C VAL A 26 6.88 16.75 5.32
N THR A 27 7.45 17.83 5.79
CA THR A 27 7.90 18.99 4.99
C THR A 27 9.30 19.41 5.39
N GLY A 28 9.99 20.17 4.52
CA GLY A 28 11.33 20.69 4.83
C GLY A 28 12.45 19.65 4.72
N ILE A 29 12.25 18.58 3.96
CA ILE A 29 13.26 17.58 3.64
C ILE A 29 13.37 17.41 2.12
N ASP A 30 14.59 17.18 1.64
CA ASP A 30 14.91 16.80 0.26
C ASP A 30 15.53 15.40 0.27
N LEU A 31 14.76 14.41 -0.22
CA LEU A 31 15.18 13.00 -0.26
C LEU A 31 16.24 12.71 -1.34
N ALA A 32 16.58 13.69 -2.20
CA ALA A 32 17.72 13.59 -3.11
C ALA A 32 19.05 13.76 -2.38
N GLN A 33 19.04 14.32 -1.16
CA GLN A 33 20.23 14.52 -0.34
C GLN A 33 20.50 13.32 0.57
N PRO A 34 21.76 13.13 1.00
CA PRO A 34 22.08 12.13 2.01
C PRO A 34 21.28 12.33 3.29
N ILE A 35 20.62 11.29 3.77
CA ILE A 35 19.82 11.28 4.99
C ILE A 35 20.62 10.63 6.12
N ASP A 36 20.84 11.37 7.22
CA ASP A 36 21.52 10.86 8.40
C ASP A 36 20.68 9.81 9.18
N GLY A 37 21.33 9.08 10.07
CA GLY A 37 20.69 7.99 10.83
C GLY A 37 19.56 8.48 11.74
N ALA A 38 19.67 9.68 12.32
CA ALA A 38 18.64 10.24 13.20
C ALA A 38 17.38 10.64 12.40
N THR A 39 17.58 11.30 11.26
CA THR A 39 16.49 11.66 10.34
C THR A 39 15.81 10.41 9.75
N ARG A 40 16.63 9.40 9.35
CA ARG A 40 16.08 8.09 8.91
C ARG A 40 15.19 7.47 9.96
N LYS A 41 15.65 7.44 11.21
CA LYS A 41 14.85 6.90 12.32
C LYS A 41 13.57 7.69 12.56
N GLN A 42 13.62 9.02 12.52
CA GLN A 42 12.41 9.86 12.68
C GLN A 42 11.36 9.58 11.59
N LEU A 43 11.78 9.44 10.32
CA LEU A 43 10.88 9.10 9.22
C LEU A 43 10.28 7.70 9.39
N TYR A 44 11.09 6.73 9.77
CA TYR A 44 10.66 5.36 10.02
C TYR A 44 9.66 5.29 11.18
N ASP A 45 10.00 5.87 12.32
CA ASP A 45 9.12 5.91 13.51
C ASP A 45 7.79 6.60 13.18
N ALA A 46 7.83 7.66 12.37
CA ALA A 46 6.62 8.39 11.98
C ALA A 46 5.64 7.54 11.15
N VAL A 47 6.13 6.68 10.23
CA VAL A 47 5.23 5.77 9.50
C VAL A 47 4.69 4.67 10.40
N VAL A 48 5.51 4.10 11.28
CA VAL A 48 5.08 3.07 12.24
C VAL A 48 4.03 3.62 13.22
N GLU A 49 4.23 4.84 13.71
CA GLU A 49 3.28 5.49 14.63
C GLU A 49 1.95 5.84 13.94
N ASN A 50 2.02 6.44 12.73
CA ASN A 50 0.86 7.05 12.09
C ASN A 50 0.25 6.19 10.98
N VAL A 51 0.81 5.01 10.68
CA VAL A 51 0.39 4.06 9.62
C VAL A 51 0.63 4.60 8.20
N VAL A 52 0.52 5.90 8.01
CA VAL A 52 0.75 6.61 6.75
C VAL A 52 1.69 7.78 6.96
N LEU A 53 2.69 7.88 6.10
CA LEU A 53 3.57 9.05 6.02
C LEU A 53 3.56 9.62 4.62
N VAL A 54 3.32 10.91 4.49
CA VAL A 54 3.39 11.67 3.23
C VAL A 54 4.61 12.57 3.25
N VAL A 55 5.50 12.43 2.25
CA VAL A 55 6.62 13.38 2.04
C VAL A 55 6.35 14.16 0.76
N ARG A 56 6.15 15.48 0.89
CA ARG A 56 5.82 16.36 -0.23
C ARG A 56 7.04 16.98 -0.90
N GLY A 57 6.85 17.50 -2.12
CA GLY A 57 7.83 18.35 -2.80
C GLY A 57 9.04 17.59 -3.33
N GLN A 58 8.87 16.34 -3.73
CA GLN A 58 9.95 15.47 -4.22
C GLN A 58 9.91 15.27 -5.76
N GLU A 59 9.34 16.21 -6.51
CA GLU A 59 9.13 16.09 -7.97
C GLU A 59 10.41 16.01 -8.80
N HIS A 60 11.55 16.34 -8.21
CA HIS A 60 12.86 16.34 -8.85
C HIS A 60 13.62 15.00 -8.74
N LEU A 61 13.10 14.03 -7.99
CA LEU A 61 13.79 12.75 -7.80
C LEU A 61 13.94 11.98 -9.10
N THR A 62 15.16 11.61 -9.43
CA THR A 62 15.46 10.59 -10.44
C THR A 62 15.08 9.21 -9.93
N PRO A 63 14.89 8.18 -10.81
CA PRO A 63 14.61 6.82 -10.34
C PRO A 63 15.64 6.26 -9.36
N ALA A 64 16.94 6.57 -9.53
CA ALA A 64 17.99 6.16 -8.60
C ALA A 64 17.84 6.82 -7.22
N GLN A 65 17.53 8.12 -7.18
CA GLN A 65 17.28 8.83 -5.93
C GLN A 65 16.00 8.38 -5.25
N LEU A 66 14.96 8.07 -6.05
CA LEU A 66 13.71 7.50 -5.54
C LEU A 66 13.93 6.13 -4.92
N GLN A 67 14.73 5.26 -5.55
CA GLN A 67 15.10 3.96 -4.96
C GLN A 67 15.83 4.16 -3.64
N ALA A 68 16.84 5.03 -3.59
CA ALA A 68 17.57 5.36 -2.37
C ALA A 68 16.64 5.95 -1.27
N ALA A 69 15.65 6.74 -1.64
CA ALA A 69 14.62 7.24 -0.73
C ALA A 69 13.75 6.10 -0.17
N GLY A 70 13.40 5.10 -0.98
CA GLY A 70 12.70 3.90 -0.53
C GLY A 70 13.52 3.07 0.47
N GLU A 71 14.83 2.96 0.24
CA GLU A 71 15.78 2.22 1.11
C GLU A 71 15.97 2.87 2.51
N ILE A 72 15.48 4.09 2.72
CA ILE A 72 15.37 4.72 4.06
C ILE A 72 14.51 3.83 4.98
N PHE A 73 13.48 3.21 4.46
CA PHE A 73 12.49 2.42 5.19
C PHE A 73 12.85 0.94 5.30
N GLY A 74 13.91 0.48 4.63
CA GLY A 74 14.43 -0.89 4.70
C GLY A 74 14.82 -1.46 3.35
N GLU A 75 15.16 -2.74 3.32
CA GLU A 75 15.50 -3.46 2.10
C GLU A 75 14.29 -3.52 1.16
N LEU A 76 14.48 -3.05 -0.08
CA LEU A 76 13.44 -3.15 -1.11
C LEU A 76 13.34 -4.60 -1.63
N MET A 77 12.13 -5.00 -2.02
CA MET A 77 11.87 -6.30 -2.63
C MET A 77 11.20 -6.16 -3.99
N GLU A 78 11.37 -7.19 -4.83
CA GLU A 78 10.71 -7.23 -6.13
C GLU A 78 9.19 -7.34 -6.00
N ASP A 79 8.48 -6.63 -6.89
CA ASP A 79 7.04 -6.80 -7.05
C ASP A 79 6.72 -8.13 -7.76
N GLN A 80 5.63 -8.78 -7.38
CA GLN A 80 5.11 -9.97 -8.09
C GLN A 80 4.77 -9.66 -9.54
N ASN A 81 4.24 -8.46 -9.82
CA ASN A 81 3.96 -8.01 -11.17
C ASN A 81 5.17 -7.31 -11.78
N ARG A 82 5.99 -8.08 -12.48
CA ARG A 82 7.20 -7.58 -13.15
C ARG A 82 6.95 -7.06 -14.58
N ARG A 83 5.70 -6.93 -15.00
CA ARG A 83 5.37 -6.54 -16.39
C ARG A 83 5.68 -5.07 -16.67
N TYR A 84 5.47 -4.21 -15.68
CA TYR A 84 5.63 -2.77 -15.83
C TYR A 84 6.62 -2.27 -14.78
N LEU A 85 7.89 -2.18 -15.17
CA LEU A 85 8.97 -1.70 -14.32
C LEU A 85 9.54 -0.42 -14.91
N VAL A 86 10.18 0.39 -14.09
CA VAL A 86 11.02 1.49 -14.57
C VAL A 86 12.28 0.90 -15.18
N ASP A 87 12.63 1.35 -16.40
CA ASP A 87 13.79 0.83 -17.12
C ASP A 87 15.08 1.02 -16.31
N GLY A 88 15.84 -0.08 -16.17
CA GLY A 88 17.04 -0.12 -15.32
C GLY A 88 16.78 -0.20 -13.79
N PHE A 89 15.52 -0.19 -13.32
CA PHE A 89 15.16 -0.20 -11.90
C PHE A 89 14.13 -1.28 -11.57
N PRO A 90 14.55 -2.55 -11.44
CA PRO A 90 13.63 -3.69 -11.28
C PRO A 90 12.85 -3.69 -9.95
N LEU A 91 13.22 -2.85 -8.98
CA LEU A 91 12.54 -2.68 -7.70
C LEU A 91 11.48 -1.57 -7.73
N ILE A 92 11.33 -0.89 -8.87
CA ILE A 92 10.33 0.18 -9.05
C ILE A 92 9.30 -0.26 -10.09
N SER A 93 8.11 -0.64 -9.64
CA SER A 93 6.99 -0.95 -10.53
C SER A 93 6.16 0.29 -10.89
N VAL A 94 5.49 0.23 -12.04
CA VAL A 94 4.72 1.35 -12.59
C VAL A 94 3.23 1.02 -12.54
N LEU A 95 2.46 1.88 -11.89
CA LEU A 95 1.00 1.87 -11.88
C LEU A 95 0.52 3.04 -12.75
N ASP A 96 0.01 2.71 -13.96
CA ASP A 96 -0.33 3.71 -14.95
C ASP A 96 -1.69 3.39 -15.58
N ASN A 97 -2.63 4.35 -15.60
CA ASN A 97 -3.95 4.16 -16.17
C ASN A 97 -3.97 4.00 -17.71
N ARG A 98 -2.82 4.24 -18.35
CA ARG A 98 -2.63 4.05 -19.81
C ARG A 98 -2.05 2.67 -20.17
N HIS A 99 -1.74 1.84 -19.17
CA HIS A 99 -1.29 0.47 -19.42
C HIS A 99 -2.39 -0.35 -20.11
N LYS A 100 -1.96 -1.27 -20.98
CA LYS A 100 -2.86 -2.21 -21.66
C LYS A 100 -2.57 -3.64 -21.20
N ASP A 101 -3.62 -4.44 -21.07
CA ASP A 101 -3.49 -5.87 -20.80
C ASP A 101 -2.93 -6.63 -22.03
N SER A 102 -2.79 -7.95 -21.93
CA SER A 102 -2.31 -8.81 -23.02
C SER A 102 -3.24 -8.83 -24.25
N LYS A 103 -4.48 -8.35 -24.09
CA LYS A 103 -5.47 -8.24 -25.16
C LYS A 103 -5.53 -6.84 -25.77
N GLY A 104 -4.63 -5.92 -25.35
CA GLY A 104 -4.59 -4.53 -25.83
C GLY A 104 -5.70 -3.63 -25.26
N GLN A 105 -6.51 -4.13 -24.30
CA GLN A 105 -7.52 -3.34 -23.61
C GLN A 105 -6.86 -2.55 -22.46
N PRO A 106 -7.45 -1.43 -22.01
CA PRO A 106 -6.96 -0.74 -20.82
C PRO A 106 -6.80 -1.75 -19.69
N ALA A 107 -5.60 -1.80 -19.10
CA ALA A 107 -5.32 -2.75 -18.04
C ALA A 107 -6.31 -2.50 -16.89
N LYS A 108 -7.17 -3.50 -16.63
CA LYS A 108 -8.11 -3.40 -15.51
C LYS A 108 -7.32 -3.30 -14.21
N ILE A 109 -7.29 -2.12 -13.63
CA ILE A 109 -6.68 -1.84 -12.33
C ILE A 109 -7.54 -2.41 -11.18
N GLY A 110 -8.51 -3.28 -11.52
CA GLY A 110 -9.66 -3.64 -10.71
C GLY A 110 -9.42 -4.41 -9.42
N THR A 111 -8.24 -5.01 -9.19
CA THR A 111 -7.94 -5.67 -7.91
C THR A 111 -7.62 -4.66 -6.82
N ASN A 112 -7.08 -3.50 -7.16
CA ASN A 112 -6.70 -2.45 -6.22
C ASN A 112 -7.86 -1.51 -5.84
N ALA A 113 -9.04 -1.68 -6.46
CA ALA A 113 -10.25 -0.93 -6.11
C ALA A 113 -10.97 -1.45 -4.85
N THR A 114 -10.53 -2.57 -4.29
CA THR A 114 -11.07 -3.11 -3.04
C THR A 114 -10.10 -2.89 -1.89
N TRP A 115 -10.60 -2.72 -0.70
CA TRP A 115 -9.78 -2.64 0.49
C TRP A 115 -8.91 -3.88 0.66
N HIS A 116 -7.62 -3.71 0.86
CA HIS A 116 -6.63 -4.77 0.95
C HIS A 116 -5.35 -4.30 1.64
N THR A 117 -4.55 -5.27 2.06
CA THR A 117 -3.12 -5.11 2.29
C THR A 117 -2.35 -5.84 1.18
N ASP A 118 -1.12 -5.41 0.88
CA ASP A 118 -0.39 -5.96 -0.25
C ASP A 118 0.13 -7.39 -0.01
N HIS A 119 0.17 -8.18 -1.08
CA HIS A 119 0.85 -9.47 -1.22
C HIS A 119 0.53 -10.53 -0.15
N THR A 120 -0.71 -10.61 0.33
CA THR A 120 -1.14 -11.64 1.29
C THR A 120 -0.90 -13.09 0.83
N ASN A 121 -0.74 -13.30 -0.47
CA ASN A 121 -0.40 -14.59 -1.07
C ASN A 121 1.10 -14.93 -1.02
N GLN A 122 1.94 -14.11 -0.38
CA GLN A 122 3.35 -14.40 -0.11
C GLN A 122 3.56 -14.79 1.34
N GLU A 123 4.52 -15.68 1.59
CA GLU A 123 4.89 -16.09 2.94
C GLU A 123 5.49 -14.92 3.74
N LEU A 124 6.27 -14.07 3.07
CA LEU A 124 6.88 -12.85 3.60
C LEU A 124 6.33 -11.63 2.81
N PRO A 125 5.15 -11.13 3.15
CA PRO A 125 4.57 -9.95 2.50
C PRO A 125 5.39 -8.69 2.84
N PRO A 126 5.25 -7.60 2.05
CA PRO A 126 5.92 -6.35 2.36
C PRO A 126 5.47 -5.79 3.72
N LYS A 127 6.38 -5.08 4.39
CA LYS A 127 6.04 -4.29 5.57
C LYS A 127 5.54 -2.90 5.21
N PHE A 128 6.10 -2.30 4.14
CA PHE A 128 5.65 -1.01 3.62
C PHE A 128 5.43 -1.07 2.12
N THR A 129 4.35 -0.43 1.68
CA THR A 129 4.13 -0.03 0.29
C THR A 129 4.44 1.45 0.16
N ILE A 130 5.30 1.80 -0.80
CA ILE A 130 5.71 3.17 -1.10
C ILE A 130 5.19 3.54 -2.48
N LEU A 131 4.40 4.61 -2.57
CA LEU A 131 3.85 5.15 -3.80
C LEU A 131 4.41 6.54 -4.06
N TYR A 132 4.95 6.77 -5.26
CA TYR A 132 5.49 8.06 -5.68
C TYR A 132 4.71 8.59 -6.88
N ALA A 133 4.22 9.82 -6.78
CA ALA A 133 3.39 10.44 -7.80
C ALA A 133 4.21 11.05 -8.93
N VAL A 134 4.26 10.38 -10.09
CA VAL A 134 4.88 10.88 -11.33
C VAL A 134 3.92 11.81 -12.07
N ALA A 135 2.65 11.42 -12.13
CA ALA A 135 1.55 12.22 -12.66
C ALA A 135 0.28 11.91 -11.86
N ALA A 136 -0.50 12.94 -11.58
CA ALA A 136 -1.76 12.85 -10.87
C ALA A 136 -2.84 13.61 -11.63
N PRO A 137 -4.10 13.16 -11.60
CA PRO A 137 -5.22 13.94 -12.13
C PRO A 137 -5.45 15.19 -11.27
N ASP A 138 -6.13 16.19 -11.83
CA ASP A 138 -6.43 17.45 -11.15
C ASP A 138 -7.34 17.25 -9.91
N LYS A 139 -8.17 16.20 -9.95
CA LYS A 139 -9.12 15.86 -8.88
C LYS A 139 -9.36 14.35 -8.85
N GLY A 140 -9.50 13.78 -7.64
CA GLY A 140 -9.75 12.35 -7.43
C GLY A 140 -8.51 11.50 -7.64
N GLY A 141 -8.68 10.18 -7.88
CA GLY A 141 -7.59 9.25 -8.07
C GLY A 141 -6.73 9.02 -6.82
N ALA A 142 -7.29 9.25 -5.65
CA ALA A 142 -6.63 9.10 -4.36
C ALA A 142 -6.19 7.64 -4.10
N THR A 143 -5.30 7.47 -3.14
CA THR A 143 -5.16 6.22 -2.40
C THR A 143 -5.80 6.40 -1.04
N SER A 144 -6.89 5.67 -0.78
CA SER A 144 -7.52 5.59 0.53
C SER A 144 -6.82 4.57 1.40
N VAL A 145 -6.51 4.93 2.64
CA VAL A 145 -5.88 4.08 3.64
C VAL A 145 -6.70 4.09 4.92
N CYS A 146 -6.92 2.92 5.50
CA CYS A 146 -7.55 2.74 6.81
C CYS A 146 -6.48 2.29 7.81
N ASN A 147 -6.42 2.92 8.98
CA ASN A 147 -5.67 2.42 10.11
C ASN A 147 -6.40 1.20 10.71
N ALA A 148 -6.10 0.01 10.17
CA ALA A 148 -6.75 -1.23 10.57
C ALA A 148 -6.45 -1.62 12.02
N ARG A 149 -5.37 -1.11 12.63
CA ARG A 149 -5.03 -1.31 14.03
C ARG A 149 -5.97 -0.52 14.96
N ALA A 150 -6.16 0.79 14.71
CA ALA A 150 -7.10 1.60 15.48
C ALA A 150 -8.55 1.15 15.25
N ALA A 151 -8.90 0.80 14.01
CA ALA A 151 -10.20 0.27 13.67
C ALA A 151 -10.48 -1.08 14.37
N TYR A 152 -9.50 -2.00 14.39
CA TYR A 152 -9.62 -3.28 15.11
C TYR A 152 -9.84 -3.06 16.60
N GLU A 153 -9.10 -2.14 17.23
CA GLU A 153 -9.25 -1.83 18.65
C GLU A 153 -10.67 -1.33 18.98
N ALA A 154 -11.27 -0.57 18.07
CA ALA A 154 -12.63 -0.03 18.20
C ALA A 154 -13.75 -1.05 17.87
N LEU A 155 -13.43 -2.24 17.35
CA LEU A 155 -14.45 -3.25 17.09
C LEU A 155 -15.12 -3.73 18.37
N PRO A 156 -16.42 -4.13 18.33
CA PRO A 156 -17.09 -4.80 19.42
C PRO A 156 -16.36 -6.09 19.84
N ASP A 157 -16.36 -6.39 21.15
CA ASP A 157 -15.64 -7.54 21.68
C ASP A 157 -16.11 -8.89 21.12
N ASP A 158 -17.39 -9.02 20.80
CA ASP A 158 -17.92 -10.23 20.17
C ASP A 158 -17.37 -10.43 18.75
N VAL A 159 -17.15 -9.35 17.97
CA VAL A 159 -16.50 -9.38 16.67
C VAL A 159 -15.03 -9.75 16.84
N LYS A 160 -14.29 -9.09 17.75
CA LYS A 160 -12.89 -9.41 18.03
C LYS A 160 -12.71 -10.89 18.38
N ARG A 161 -13.55 -11.45 19.28
CA ARG A 161 -13.49 -12.87 19.67
C ARG A 161 -13.70 -13.83 18.48
N LYS A 162 -14.53 -13.46 17.52
CA LYS A 162 -14.79 -14.29 16.33
C LYS A 162 -13.61 -14.35 15.36
N ILE A 163 -12.80 -13.29 15.30
CA ILE A 163 -11.76 -13.16 14.27
C ILE A 163 -10.34 -13.33 14.79
N VAL A 164 -10.09 -13.27 16.10
CA VAL A 164 -8.75 -13.22 16.68
C VAL A 164 -7.88 -14.45 16.35
N ASP A 165 -8.50 -15.62 16.25
CA ASP A 165 -7.82 -16.89 15.95
C ASP A 165 -8.10 -17.38 14.52
N ALA A 166 -8.89 -16.64 13.74
CA ALA A 166 -9.21 -16.98 12.37
C ALA A 166 -7.98 -16.88 11.47
N LYS A 167 -7.90 -17.77 10.47
CA LYS A 167 -6.85 -17.77 9.45
C LYS A 167 -7.47 -17.56 8.07
N THR A 168 -6.68 -17.00 7.17
CA THR A 168 -7.01 -16.79 5.77
C THR A 168 -6.16 -17.68 4.89
N GLU A 169 -6.74 -18.26 3.85
CA GLU A 169 -6.02 -18.87 2.74
C GLU A 169 -5.97 -17.89 1.57
N ASN A 170 -4.77 -17.60 1.05
CA ASN A 170 -4.56 -16.54 0.10
C ASN A 170 -3.92 -17.06 -1.19
N THR A 171 -4.46 -16.62 -2.34
CA THR A 171 -4.05 -16.96 -3.70
C THR A 171 -3.64 -15.72 -4.48
N LEU A 172 -3.17 -15.84 -5.73
CA LEU A 172 -2.91 -14.68 -6.59
C LEU A 172 -4.19 -13.88 -6.88
N ILE A 173 -5.29 -14.61 -7.07
CA ILE A 173 -6.64 -14.08 -7.21
C ILE A 173 -7.63 -15.12 -6.70
N SER A 174 -8.55 -14.74 -5.84
CA SER A 174 -9.57 -15.65 -5.31
C SER A 174 -10.56 -16.12 -6.40
N SER A 175 -11.15 -17.31 -6.22
CA SER A 175 -12.13 -17.88 -7.14
C SER A 175 -13.31 -16.94 -7.40
N ALA A 176 -13.76 -16.23 -6.37
CA ALA A 176 -14.82 -15.22 -6.46
C ALA A 176 -14.48 -14.05 -7.41
N ARG A 177 -13.21 -13.79 -7.66
CA ARG A 177 -12.72 -12.68 -8.50
C ARG A 177 -12.23 -13.11 -9.88
N MET A 178 -12.12 -14.40 -10.15
CA MET A 178 -11.59 -14.90 -11.44
C MET A 178 -12.40 -14.41 -12.64
N LYS A 179 -13.73 -14.29 -12.53
CA LYS A 179 -14.60 -13.82 -13.63
C LYS A 179 -14.40 -12.36 -14.00
N THR A 180 -13.99 -11.52 -13.04
CA THR A 180 -13.89 -10.06 -13.20
C THR A 180 -12.44 -9.55 -13.11
N GLY A 181 -11.49 -10.42 -12.80
CA GLY A 181 -10.09 -10.11 -12.62
C GLY A 181 -9.35 -9.80 -13.92
N ASN A 182 -8.11 -9.32 -13.78
CA ASN A 182 -7.21 -9.13 -14.90
C ASN A 182 -6.89 -10.49 -15.54
N PRO A 183 -7.09 -10.67 -16.88
CA PRO A 183 -6.88 -11.95 -17.55
C PRO A 183 -5.49 -12.55 -17.36
N ASP A 184 -4.45 -11.71 -17.26
CA ASP A 184 -3.08 -12.18 -17.08
C ASP A 184 -2.85 -12.76 -15.68
N ILE A 185 -3.49 -12.16 -14.65
CA ILE A 185 -3.45 -12.66 -13.25
C ILE A 185 -4.27 -13.95 -13.15
N VAL A 186 -5.44 -13.99 -13.77
CA VAL A 186 -6.29 -15.21 -13.80
C VAL A 186 -5.53 -16.36 -14.43
N ARG A 187 -4.86 -16.14 -15.57
CA ARG A 187 -4.04 -17.16 -16.22
C ARG A 187 -2.91 -17.64 -15.30
N ALA A 188 -2.17 -16.72 -14.69
CA ALA A 188 -1.09 -17.05 -13.76
C ALA A 188 -1.59 -17.87 -12.56
N GLN A 189 -2.80 -17.59 -12.04
CA GLN A 189 -3.41 -18.39 -10.98
C GLN A 189 -3.75 -19.81 -11.45
N LEU A 190 -4.29 -19.94 -12.65
CA LEU A 190 -4.64 -21.26 -13.21
C LEU A 190 -3.40 -22.13 -13.53
N GLU A 191 -2.29 -21.49 -13.85
CA GLU A 191 -1.01 -22.15 -14.14
C GLU A 191 -0.19 -22.44 -12.86
N THR A 192 -0.56 -21.88 -11.70
CA THR A 192 0.21 -22.11 -10.46
C THR A 192 -0.15 -23.47 -9.84
N THR A 193 0.88 -24.16 -9.39
CA THR A 193 0.76 -25.39 -8.58
C THR A 193 0.98 -25.15 -7.09
N LYS A 194 1.26 -23.90 -6.70
CA LYS A 194 1.50 -23.56 -5.30
C LYS A 194 0.20 -23.60 -4.51
N PRO A 195 0.21 -24.22 -3.32
CA PRO A 195 -0.95 -24.17 -2.43
C PRO A 195 -1.21 -22.72 -1.97
N PRO A 196 -2.43 -22.41 -1.52
CA PRO A 196 -2.71 -21.12 -0.89
C PRO A 196 -1.79 -20.85 0.29
N THR A 197 -1.40 -19.58 0.47
CA THR A 197 -0.60 -19.15 1.62
C THR A 197 -1.53 -18.86 2.79
N VAL A 198 -1.22 -19.46 3.95
CA VAL A 198 -2.04 -19.32 5.16
C VAL A 198 -1.43 -18.26 6.08
N HIS A 199 -2.29 -17.30 6.48
CA HIS A 199 -1.93 -16.23 7.42
C HIS A 199 -3.02 -16.03 8.49
N PRO A 200 -2.71 -15.42 9.65
CA PRO A 200 -3.75 -14.98 10.58
C PRO A 200 -4.60 -13.86 9.93
N LEU A 201 -5.91 -13.87 10.19
CA LEU A 201 -6.80 -12.76 9.82
C LEU A 201 -6.54 -11.51 10.68
N VAL A 202 -6.08 -11.71 11.92
CA VAL A 202 -5.66 -10.65 12.83
C VAL A 202 -4.16 -10.79 13.08
N ARG A 203 -3.41 -9.86 12.51
CA ARG A 203 -1.94 -9.82 12.62
C ARG A 203 -1.50 -9.03 13.85
N THR A 204 -0.48 -9.50 14.56
CA THR A 204 0.25 -8.70 15.53
C THR A 204 1.36 -7.91 14.84
N HIS A 205 1.42 -6.60 15.08
CA HIS A 205 2.48 -5.74 14.54
C HIS A 205 3.78 -5.98 15.31
N PRO A 206 4.90 -6.36 14.65
CA PRO A 206 6.10 -6.85 15.33
C PRO A 206 6.83 -5.78 16.17
N GLU A 207 6.66 -4.50 15.85
CA GLU A 207 7.34 -3.40 16.54
C GLU A 207 6.48 -2.73 17.63
N THR A 208 5.15 -2.73 17.46
CA THR A 208 4.24 -2.05 18.40
C THR A 208 3.47 -3.03 19.31
N GLY A 209 3.43 -4.31 18.94
CA GLY A 209 2.62 -5.32 19.63
C GLY A 209 1.11 -5.17 19.45
N THR A 210 0.66 -4.16 18.70
CA THR A 210 -0.76 -3.91 18.45
C THR A 210 -1.33 -4.88 17.41
N LYS A 211 -2.63 -5.19 17.50
CA LYS A 211 -3.32 -6.07 16.56
C LYS A 211 -4.03 -5.27 15.47
N ALA A 212 -4.07 -5.83 14.26
CA ALA A 212 -4.79 -5.26 13.12
C ALA A 212 -5.48 -6.37 12.33
N ALA A 213 -6.69 -6.14 11.84
CA ALA A 213 -7.30 -6.99 10.83
C ALA A 213 -6.48 -6.88 9.53
N TRP A 214 -6.10 -8.03 8.97
CA TRP A 214 -5.12 -8.11 7.89
C TRP A 214 -5.55 -9.10 6.82
N PHE A 215 -5.97 -8.61 5.65
CA PHE A 215 -6.48 -9.43 4.55
C PHE A 215 -6.44 -8.69 3.21
N HIS A 216 -6.64 -9.43 2.13
CA HIS A 216 -6.84 -8.87 0.78
C HIS A 216 -8.10 -9.48 0.17
N LYS A 217 -9.21 -8.74 0.15
CA LYS A 217 -10.50 -9.25 -0.31
C LYS A 217 -10.46 -9.92 -1.69
N GLY A 218 -9.60 -9.45 -2.61
CA GLY A 218 -9.45 -10.05 -3.95
C GLY A 218 -8.52 -11.27 -4.03
N LYS A 219 -7.77 -11.57 -2.96
CA LYS A 219 -6.82 -12.70 -2.91
C LYS A 219 -7.16 -13.73 -1.84
N THR A 220 -7.91 -13.35 -0.80
CA THR A 220 -8.35 -14.28 0.23
C THR A 220 -9.41 -15.21 -0.35
N GLU A 221 -9.07 -16.49 -0.43
CA GLU A 221 -9.94 -17.56 -0.92
C GLU A 221 -10.94 -17.97 0.14
N THR A 222 -10.43 -18.30 1.35
CA THR A 222 -11.26 -18.72 2.48
C THR A 222 -10.80 -18.08 3.78
N VAL A 223 -11.73 -17.93 4.71
CA VAL A 223 -11.49 -17.72 6.15
C VAL A 223 -11.86 -19.01 6.87
N THR A 224 -11.17 -19.33 7.97
CA THR A 224 -11.39 -20.57 8.74
C THR A 224 -12.87 -20.89 8.93
N GLY A 225 -13.28 -22.06 8.45
CA GLY A 225 -14.66 -22.58 8.59
C GLY A 225 -15.69 -21.97 7.64
N MET A 226 -15.28 -21.20 6.64
CA MET A 226 -16.16 -20.54 5.67
C MET A 226 -15.88 -21.05 4.25
N SER A 227 -16.92 -21.15 3.44
CA SER A 227 -16.80 -21.32 1.98
C SER A 227 -16.24 -20.05 1.32
N PRO A 228 -15.80 -20.09 0.06
CA PRO A 228 -15.37 -18.88 -0.66
C PRO A 228 -16.44 -17.78 -0.73
N GLU A 229 -17.69 -18.13 -0.90
CA GLU A 229 -18.83 -17.20 -0.95
C GLU A 229 -19.06 -16.55 0.41
N GLU A 230 -19.17 -17.35 1.48
CA GLU A 230 -19.31 -16.87 2.86
C GLU A 230 -18.14 -15.97 3.27
N THR A 231 -16.91 -16.31 2.81
CA THR A 231 -15.72 -15.51 3.04
C THR A 231 -15.86 -14.10 2.42
N GLN A 232 -16.38 -13.98 1.20
CA GLN A 232 -16.53 -12.67 0.56
C GLN A 232 -17.54 -11.78 1.29
N ASP A 233 -18.66 -12.34 1.73
CA ASP A 233 -19.68 -11.62 2.49
C ASP A 233 -19.15 -11.21 3.88
N PHE A 234 -18.48 -12.13 4.55
CA PHE A 234 -17.84 -11.86 5.84
C PHE A 234 -16.77 -10.76 5.75
N LEU A 235 -15.88 -10.85 4.75
CA LEU A 235 -14.84 -9.83 4.55
C LEU A 235 -15.44 -8.47 4.12
N GLN A 236 -16.59 -8.46 3.45
CA GLN A 236 -17.29 -7.20 3.17
C GLN A 236 -17.84 -6.58 4.46
N ASP A 237 -18.54 -7.35 5.29
CA ASP A 237 -19.07 -6.88 6.58
C ASP A 237 -17.94 -6.39 7.51
N LEU A 238 -16.85 -7.14 7.57
CA LEU A 238 -15.67 -6.73 8.35
C LEU A 238 -15.04 -5.44 7.79
N THR A 239 -14.92 -5.31 6.46
CA THR A 239 -14.43 -4.09 5.81
C THR A 239 -15.29 -2.89 6.19
N ASP A 240 -16.61 -3.00 6.12
CA ASP A 240 -17.54 -1.92 6.43
C ASP A 240 -17.43 -1.46 7.89
N LYS A 241 -17.15 -2.39 8.81
CA LYS A 241 -16.89 -2.08 10.22
C LYS A 241 -15.55 -1.38 10.45
N LEU A 242 -14.50 -1.78 9.72
CA LEU A 242 -13.15 -1.23 9.88
C LEU A 242 -13.00 0.15 9.22
N THR A 243 -13.58 0.36 8.04
CA THR A 243 -13.32 1.55 7.21
C THR A 243 -14.19 2.74 7.55
N GLN A 244 -14.39 2.97 8.87
CA GLN A 244 -15.12 4.13 9.34
C GLN A 244 -14.30 5.42 9.10
N PRO A 245 -14.95 6.57 8.79
CA PRO A 245 -14.28 7.81 8.37
C PRO A 245 -13.20 8.33 9.30
N GLN A 246 -13.32 8.10 10.62
CA GLN A 246 -12.32 8.52 11.61
C GLN A 246 -11.01 7.74 11.49
N PHE A 247 -11.03 6.50 10.99
CA PHE A 247 -9.87 5.64 10.81
C PHE A 247 -9.30 5.70 9.38
N CYS A 248 -9.91 6.46 8.47
CA CYS A 248 -9.54 6.52 7.07
C CYS A 248 -8.98 7.88 6.66
N TYR A 249 -8.01 7.83 5.75
CA TYR A 249 -7.43 8.98 5.07
C TYR A 249 -7.34 8.68 3.57
N ALA A 250 -7.85 9.59 2.74
CA ALA A 250 -7.69 9.53 1.29
C ALA A 250 -6.59 10.53 0.88
N HIS A 251 -5.50 10.04 0.32
CA HIS A 251 -4.40 10.86 -0.15
C HIS A 251 -4.63 11.25 -1.61
N GLU A 252 -5.05 12.48 -1.84
CA GLU A 252 -5.03 13.11 -3.16
C GLU A 252 -3.61 13.54 -3.49
N TYR A 253 -3.08 13.01 -4.61
CA TYR A 253 -1.70 13.19 -4.99
C TYR A 253 -1.42 14.56 -5.58
N GLN A 254 -0.30 15.14 -5.18
CA GLN A 254 0.42 16.12 -5.98
C GLN A 254 1.63 15.45 -6.61
N LYS A 255 2.04 15.91 -7.80
CA LYS A 255 3.28 15.42 -8.42
C LYS A 255 4.44 15.53 -7.45
N GLY A 256 5.25 14.48 -7.33
CA GLY A 256 6.37 14.42 -6.39
C GLY A 256 5.99 14.01 -4.96
N ASP A 257 4.73 13.73 -4.66
CA ASP A 257 4.37 13.15 -3.36
C ASP A 257 4.91 11.73 -3.23
N LEU A 258 5.54 11.43 -2.10
CA LEU A 258 5.88 10.09 -1.67
C LEU A 258 4.95 9.70 -0.53
N LEU A 259 4.14 8.68 -0.74
CA LEU A 259 3.22 8.10 0.23
C LEU A 259 3.78 6.77 0.71
N ILE A 260 4.04 6.62 2.00
CA ILE A 260 4.49 5.39 2.63
C ILE A 260 3.36 4.85 3.49
N ILE A 261 3.00 3.59 3.29
CA ILE A 261 1.89 2.90 3.97
C ILE A 261 2.45 1.72 4.74
N ASP A 262 2.14 1.59 6.03
CA ASP A 262 2.46 0.41 6.81
C ASP A 262 1.43 -0.71 6.54
N ASP A 263 1.81 -1.66 5.69
CA ASP A 263 0.97 -2.80 5.30
C ASP A 263 0.68 -3.76 6.46
N ARG A 264 1.43 -3.66 7.56
CA ARG A 264 1.24 -4.50 8.74
C ARG A 264 0.10 -4.01 9.64
N ALA A 265 -0.33 -2.75 9.43
CA ALA A 265 -1.32 -2.06 10.26
C ALA A 265 -2.44 -1.39 9.45
N SER A 266 -2.51 -1.61 8.14
CA SER A 266 -3.47 -0.92 7.27
C SER A 266 -4.20 -1.84 6.29
N LEU A 267 -5.35 -1.33 5.86
CA LEU A 267 -5.96 -1.68 4.58
C LEU A 267 -5.93 -0.44 3.69
N HIS A 268 -5.73 -0.63 2.40
CA HIS A 268 -5.74 0.48 1.44
C HIS A 268 -6.48 0.10 0.15
N LYS A 269 -6.86 1.11 -0.62
CA LYS A 269 -7.44 0.94 -1.96
C LYS A 269 -7.14 2.13 -2.85
N ALA A 270 -7.09 1.92 -4.17
CA ALA A 270 -7.06 3.00 -5.15
C ALA A 270 -8.49 3.48 -5.44
N GLU A 271 -8.68 4.80 -5.51
CA GLU A 271 -9.92 5.41 -5.97
C GLU A 271 -9.86 5.65 -7.50
N PHE A 272 -11.00 5.38 -8.16
CA PHE A 272 -11.13 5.54 -9.62
C PHE A 272 -12.18 6.59 -9.98
N ASP A 273 -12.33 7.59 -9.12
CA ASP A 273 -13.27 8.69 -9.15
C ASP A 273 -12.74 9.93 -9.89
N TYR A 274 -11.76 9.75 -10.78
CA TYR A 274 -11.14 10.82 -11.55
C TYR A 274 -11.47 10.71 -13.05
N ASP A 275 -11.23 11.80 -13.79
CA ASP A 275 -11.32 11.81 -15.25
C ASP A 275 -10.23 10.90 -15.86
N HIS A 276 -10.63 9.75 -16.43
CA HIS A 276 -9.73 8.74 -16.97
C HIS A 276 -8.94 9.18 -18.22
N ASP A 277 -9.27 10.30 -18.83
CA ASP A 277 -8.46 10.92 -19.88
C ASP A 277 -7.25 11.64 -19.31
N GLN A 278 -7.29 12.01 -18.02
CA GLN A 278 -6.14 12.54 -17.31
C GLN A 278 -5.16 11.42 -16.93
N HIS A 279 -3.88 11.77 -16.92
CA HIS A 279 -2.82 10.81 -16.64
C HIS A 279 -2.64 10.61 -15.14
N ARG A 280 -2.87 9.38 -14.68
CA ARG A 280 -2.53 8.93 -13.32
C ARG A 280 -1.41 7.91 -13.41
N ARG A 281 -0.19 8.31 -12.98
CA ARG A 281 0.99 7.45 -12.99
C ARG A 281 1.69 7.52 -11.66
N LEU A 282 1.78 6.39 -10.99
CA LEU A 282 2.54 6.22 -9.76
C LEU A 282 3.67 5.21 -9.97
N TYR A 283 4.80 5.44 -9.33
CA TYR A 283 5.80 4.40 -9.10
C TYR A 283 5.52 3.73 -7.76
N ARG A 284 5.71 2.42 -7.69
CA ARG A 284 5.54 1.65 -6.47
C ARG A 284 6.83 0.92 -6.13
N MET A 285 7.25 0.99 -4.87
CA MET A 285 8.30 0.18 -4.27
C MET A 285 7.73 -0.57 -3.07
N LEU A 286 8.26 -1.74 -2.80
CA LEU A 286 7.85 -2.59 -1.68
C LEU A 286 9.06 -2.80 -0.78
N VAL A 287 8.87 -2.62 0.53
CA VAL A 287 9.91 -2.86 1.53
C VAL A 287 9.69 -4.24 2.14
N ARG A 288 10.74 -5.07 2.13
CA ARG A 288 10.73 -6.44 2.66
C ARG A 288 10.16 -6.47 4.08
N GLY A 289 9.21 -7.36 4.30
CA GLY A 289 8.56 -7.58 5.58
C GLY A 289 8.89 -8.94 6.20
N ASP A 290 8.07 -9.31 7.15
CA ASP A 290 8.16 -10.50 7.98
C ASP A 290 6.91 -11.37 7.81
N ARG A 291 7.00 -12.62 8.27
CA ARG A 291 5.85 -13.52 8.29
C ARG A 291 4.82 -13.02 9.29
N PRO A 292 3.54 -12.84 8.90
CA PRO A 292 2.45 -12.49 9.80
C PRO A 292 2.22 -13.53 10.89
N TYR A 293 1.99 -13.08 12.14
CA TYR A 293 1.70 -13.92 13.31
C TYR A 293 0.67 -13.27 14.23
#